data_30866d93cbc17ea52776d2e44c5affd0
#
_entry.id   30866d93cbc17ea52776d2e44c5affd0
#
_cell.length_a   1.000
_cell.length_b   1.000
_cell.length_c   1.000
_cell.angle_alpha   90.00
_cell.angle_beta   90.00
_cell.angle_gamma   90.00
#
_symmetry.space_group_name_H-M   'P 1'
#
loop_
_entity.id
_entity.type
_entity.pdbx_description
1 polymer ?
#
loop_
_entity_poly.entity_id
_entity_poly.type
_entity_poly.pdbx_seq_one_letter_code
_entity_poly.pdbx_strand_id
1 'polypeptide(L)'
;MEPGGESNIQQMLQQAQRMQEQLMTVQRELAEAEVEGSSGGGLVTATVNGQSELVKLVIDPATIDAADPQETAETVADLVVAAIHAAGEEVQRLQETKMGPLTEGLSGLGGGIPGGLPGL
;
A
#
# COMPACT_ATOMS: atom_id res chain seq x y z
N MET A 1 -32.74 29.82 15.00
CA MET A 1 -31.94 28.76 14.39
C MET A 1 -32.47 28.47 12.99
N GLU A 2 -31.63 28.55 12.00
CA GLU A 2 -32.03 28.31 10.63
C GLU A 2 -32.13 26.80 10.35
N PRO A 3 -33.25 26.35 9.75
CA PRO A 3 -33.37 24.91 9.43
C PRO A 3 -32.28 24.38 8.55
N GLY A 4 -31.67 25.21 7.69
CA GLY A 4 -30.59 24.80 6.82
C GLY A 4 -29.31 24.48 7.54
N GLY A 5 -29.07 25.02 8.74
CA GLY A 5 -27.88 24.72 9.53
C GLY A 5 -27.89 23.30 10.08
N GLU A 6 -29.05 22.83 10.52
CA GLU A 6 -29.17 21.45 11.01
C GLU A 6 -28.98 20.45 9.92
N SER A 7 -29.53 20.68 8.73
CA SER A 7 -29.37 19.83 7.57
C SER A 7 -27.88 19.71 7.15
N ASN A 8 -27.16 20.85 7.19
CA ASN A 8 -25.77 20.88 6.84
C ASN A 8 -24.92 20.06 7.83
N ILE A 9 -25.22 20.16 9.11
CA ILE A 9 -24.52 19.41 10.14
C ILE A 9 -24.76 17.91 9.95
N GLN A 10 -26.01 17.53 9.69
CA GLN A 10 -26.32 16.11 9.45
C GLN A 10 -25.64 15.58 8.20
N GLN A 11 -25.59 16.37 7.13
CA GLN A 11 -24.89 15.98 5.91
C GLN A 11 -23.39 15.82 6.16
N MET A 12 -22.81 16.73 6.93
CA MET A 12 -21.39 16.64 7.28
C MET A 12 -21.09 15.40 8.09
N LEU A 13 -21.96 15.06 9.05
CA LEU A 13 -21.79 13.86 9.87
C LEU A 13 -21.92 12.60 9.02
N GLN A 14 -22.90 12.55 8.12
CA GLN A 14 -23.06 11.41 7.23
C GLN A 14 -21.85 11.25 6.31
N GLN A 15 -21.33 12.35 5.81
CA GLN A 15 -20.18 12.35 4.93
C GLN A 15 -18.94 11.87 5.66
N ALA A 16 -18.75 12.30 6.91
CA ALA A 16 -17.66 11.86 7.75
C ALA A 16 -17.75 10.35 8.04
N GLN A 17 -18.96 9.86 8.30
CA GLN A 17 -19.19 8.44 8.53
C GLN A 17 -18.85 7.62 7.28
N ARG A 18 -19.28 8.07 6.11
CA ARG A 18 -18.96 7.38 4.84
C ARG A 18 -17.47 7.33 4.59
N MET A 19 -16.79 8.44 4.85
CA MET A 19 -15.34 8.51 4.68
C MET A 19 -14.64 7.53 5.61
N GLN A 20 -15.09 7.46 6.85
CA GLN A 20 -14.54 6.53 7.82
C GLN A 20 -14.77 5.08 7.39
N GLU A 21 -15.97 4.76 6.90
CA GLU A 21 -16.28 3.43 6.37
C GLU A 21 -15.42 3.08 5.16
N GLN A 22 -15.23 4.04 4.25
CA GLN A 22 -14.38 3.85 3.08
C GLN A 22 -12.94 3.61 3.48
N LEU A 23 -12.45 4.35 4.46
CA LEU A 23 -11.09 4.17 4.96
C LEU A 23 -10.89 2.79 5.56
N MET A 24 -11.84 2.33 6.37
CA MET A 24 -11.80 1.00 6.96
C MET A 24 -11.85 -0.08 5.88
N THR A 25 -12.67 0.11 4.85
CA THR A 25 -12.76 -0.82 3.73
C THR A 25 -11.43 -0.89 2.99
N VAL A 26 -10.82 0.25 2.70
CA VAL A 26 -9.52 0.30 2.03
C VAL A 26 -8.44 -0.39 2.85
N GLN A 27 -8.41 -0.15 4.16
CA GLN A 27 -7.45 -0.79 5.04
C GLN A 27 -7.60 -2.30 5.05
N ARG A 28 -8.84 -2.79 5.04
CA ARG A 28 -9.11 -4.23 4.97
C ARG A 28 -8.69 -4.80 3.62
N GLU A 29 -9.01 -4.11 2.53
CA GLU A 29 -8.60 -4.54 1.19
C GLU A 29 -7.08 -4.58 1.07
N LEU A 30 -6.38 -3.61 1.63
CA LEU A 30 -4.92 -3.59 1.64
C LEU A 30 -4.35 -4.76 2.44
N ALA A 31 -4.96 -5.07 3.59
CA ALA A 31 -4.51 -6.19 4.41
C ALA A 31 -4.68 -7.54 3.70
N GLU A 32 -5.71 -7.67 2.87
CA GLU A 32 -6.02 -8.91 2.14
C GLU A 32 -5.33 -8.98 0.79
N ALA A 33 -4.95 -7.85 0.21
CA ALA A 33 -4.29 -7.82 -1.10
C ALA A 33 -2.87 -8.32 -0.99
N GLU A 34 -2.40 -8.97 -2.05
CA GLU A 34 -1.04 -9.45 -2.14
C GLU A 34 -0.41 -8.99 -3.45
N VAL A 35 0.83 -8.55 -3.35
CA VAL A 35 1.64 -8.17 -4.51
C VAL A 35 2.98 -8.86 -4.44
N GLU A 36 3.63 -9.00 -5.58
CA GLU A 36 4.89 -9.70 -5.66
C GLU A 36 6.00 -8.79 -6.17
N GLY A 37 7.21 -9.04 -5.67
CA GLY A 37 8.43 -8.49 -6.21
C GLY A 37 9.42 -9.61 -6.42
N SER A 38 10.19 -9.54 -7.49
CA SER A 38 11.20 -10.57 -7.78
C SER A 38 12.55 -9.94 -8.05
N SER A 39 13.58 -10.77 -7.97
CA SER A 39 14.95 -10.35 -8.23
C SER A 39 15.72 -11.49 -8.91
N GLY A 40 16.85 -11.14 -9.52
CA GLY A 40 17.70 -12.11 -10.18
C GLY A 40 17.03 -12.83 -11.34
N GLY A 41 16.13 -12.14 -12.07
CA GLY A 41 15.41 -12.78 -13.16
C GLY A 41 14.38 -13.82 -12.70
N GLY A 42 13.86 -13.66 -11.49
CA GLY A 42 12.87 -14.59 -10.94
C GLY A 42 13.45 -15.63 -9.99
N LEU A 43 14.73 -15.52 -9.65
CA LEU A 43 15.36 -16.47 -8.71
C LEU A 43 14.80 -16.35 -7.31
N VAL A 44 14.39 -15.15 -6.90
CA VAL A 44 13.73 -14.94 -5.62
C VAL A 44 12.47 -14.12 -5.85
N THR A 45 11.36 -14.56 -5.26
CA THR A 45 10.08 -13.85 -5.33
C THR A 45 9.56 -13.65 -3.91
N ALA A 46 9.28 -12.39 -3.57
CA ALA A 46 8.68 -12.02 -2.29
C ALA A 46 7.23 -11.63 -2.52
N THR A 47 6.33 -12.16 -1.71
CA THR A 47 4.93 -11.77 -1.71
C THR A 47 4.65 -11.01 -0.44
N VAL A 48 4.12 -9.80 -0.57
CA VAL A 48 3.75 -8.96 0.58
C VAL A 48 2.30 -8.53 0.45
N ASN A 49 1.67 -8.25 1.58
CA ASN A 49 0.33 -7.69 1.55
C ASN A 49 0.38 -6.16 1.38
N GLY A 50 -0.78 -5.54 1.27
CA GLY A 50 -0.85 -4.09 1.08
C GLY A 50 -0.41 -3.27 2.27
N GLN A 51 -0.11 -3.90 3.39
CA GLN A 51 0.45 -3.27 4.59
C GLN A 51 1.95 -3.51 4.71
N SER A 52 2.58 -3.98 3.64
CA SER A 52 4.01 -4.25 3.55
C SER A 52 4.49 -5.40 4.45
N GLU A 53 3.59 -6.29 4.82
CA GLU A 53 3.97 -7.48 5.56
C GLU A 53 4.38 -8.59 4.60
N LEU A 54 5.52 -9.22 4.86
CA LEU A 54 5.99 -10.34 4.05
C LEU A 54 5.13 -11.57 4.37
N VAL A 55 4.46 -12.09 3.34
CA VAL A 55 3.54 -13.23 3.47
C VAL A 55 4.22 -14.51 3.01
N LYS A 56 5.04 -14.43 1.96
CA LYS A 56 5.64 -15.60 1.35
C LYS A 56 6.95 -15.22 0.69
N LEU A 57 7.89 -16.14 0.73
CA LEU A 57 9.19 -15.98 0.06
C LEU A 57 9.50 -17.28 -0.65
N VAL A 58 9.82 -17.18 -1.94
CA VAL A 58 10.19 -18.34 -2.76
C VAL A 58 11.61 -18.12 -3.26
N ILE A 59 12.47 -19.09 -3.02
CA ILE A 59 13.85 -19.06 -3.47
C ILE A 59 14.03 -20.23 -4.43
N ASP A 60 14.45 -19.93 -5.66
CA ASP A 60 14.68 -20.96 -6.66
C ASP A 60 15.90 -21.79 -6.25
N PRO A 61 15.81 -23.13 -6.30
CA PRO A 61 16.97 -23.98 -5.97
C PRO A 61 18.19 -23.70 -6.84
N ALA A 62 18.03 -23.10 -8.00
CA ALA A 62 19.15 -22.74 -8.86
C ALA A 62 20.10 -21.73 -8.21
N THR A 63 19.68 -21.03 -7.16
CA THR A 63 20.54 -20.12 -6.40
C THR A 63 21.56 -20.86 -5.54
N ILE A 64 21.30 -22.15 -5.27
CA ILE A 64 22.08 -22.91 -4.30
C ILE A 64 23.24 -23.63 -5.02
N ASP A 65 24.47 -23.27 -4.65
CA ASP A 65 25.67 -23.95 -5.07
C ASP A 65 26.22 -24.68 -3.85
N ALA A 66 26.02 -26.00 -3.82
CA ALA A 66 26.46 -26.82 -2.69
C ALA A 66 27.98 -26.83 -2.53
N ALA A 67 28.71 -26.51 -3.59
CA ALA A 67 30.18 -26.43 -3.53
C ALA A 67 30.67 -25.15 -2.87
N ASP A 68 29.83 -24.12 -2.82
CA ASP A 68 30.19 -22.85 -2.20
C ASP A 68 28.98 -22.32 -1.38
N PRO A 69 28.77 -22.90 -0.19
CA PRO A 69 27.61 -22.49 0.64
C PRO A 69 27.70 -21.06 1.16
N GLN A 70 28.92 -20.55 1.36
CA GLN A 70 29.08 -19.18 1.84
C GLN A 70 28.66 -18.17 0.78
N GLU A 71 29.11 -18.35 -0.45
CA GLU A 71 28.72 -17.49 -1.56
C GLU A 71 27.21 -17.59 -1.82
N THR A 72 26.67 -18.81 -1.74
CA THR A 72 25.22 -19.02 -1.87
C THR A 72 24.45 -18.20 -0.85
N ALA A 73 24.87 -18.24 0.41
CA ALA A 73 24.19 -17.50 1.48
C ALA A 73 24.21 -15.99 1.20
N GLU A 74 25.35 -15.46 0.77
CA GLU A 74 25.48 -14.03 0.47
C GLU A 74 24.61 -13.63 -0.73
N THR A 75 24.64 -14.43 -1.78
CA THR A 75 23.86 -14.19 -2.98
C THR A 75 22.36 -14.23 -2.68
N VAL A 76 21.91 -15.24 -1.94
CA VAL A 76 20.51 -15.38 -1.58
C VAL A 76 20.06 -14.19 -0.72
N ALA A 77 20.90 -13.80 0.25
CA ALA A 77 20.57 -12.64 1.09
C ALA A 77 20.36 -11.37 0.26
N ASP A 78 21.26 -11.11 -0.68
CA ASP A 78 21.15 -9.94 -1.55
C ASP A 78 19.90 -10.01 -2.44
N LEU A 79 19.61 -11.17 -2.99
CA LEU A 79 18.42 -11.37 -3.83
C LEU A 79 17.14 -11.22 -3.03
N VAL A 80 17.11 -11.68 -1.79
CA VAL A 80 15.95 -11.53 -0.90
C VAL A 80 15.68 -10.05 -0.63
N VAL A 81 16.71 -9.30 -0.28
CA VAL A 81 16.57 -7.86 -0.03
C VAL A 81 16.03 -7.17 -1.28
N ALA A 82 16.58 -7.48 -2.45
CA ALA A 82 16.15 -6.87 -3.70
C ALA A 82 14.69 -7.24 -4.03
N ALA A 83 14.28 -8.49 -3.80
CA ALA A 83 12.91 -8.92 -4.06
C ALA A 83 11.92 -8.21 -3.13
N ILE A 84 12.27 -8.05 -1.85
CA ILE A 84 11.43 -7.34 -0.89
C ILE A 84 11.32 -5.87 -1.26
N HIS A 85 12.41 -5.25 -1.70
CA HIS A 85 12.38 -3.88 -2.21
C HIS A 85 11.44 -3.73 -3.40
N ALA A 86 11.52 -4.65 -4.35
CA ALA A 86 10.65 -4.64 -5.52
C ALA A 86 9.18 -4.80 -5.12
N ALA A 87 8.91 -5.69 -4.15
CA ALA A 87 7.56 -5.86 -3.63
C ALA A 87 7.05 -4.60 -2.94
N GLY A 88 7.93 -3.89 -2.23
CA GLY A 88 7.59 -2.62 -1.59
C GLY A 88 7.15 -1.56 -2.58
N GLU A 89 7.77 -1.50 -3.74
CA GLU A 89 7.35 -0.58 -4.81
C GLU A 89 5.95 -0.93 -5.32
N GLU A 90 5.64 -2.21 -5.43
CA GLU A 90 4.31 -2.64 -5.82
C GLU A 90 3.26 -2.31 -4.75
N VAL A 91 3.63 -2.41 -3.48
CA VAL A 91 2.75 -1.98 -2.38
C VAL A 91 2.42 -0.50 -2.50
N GLN A 92 3.42 0.34 -2.79
CA GLN A 92 3.19 1.77 -2.97
C GLN A 92 2.20 2.04 -4.09
N ARG A 93 2.33 1.36 -5.22
CA ARG A 93 1.39 1.48 -6.34
C ARG A 93 -0.01 1.05 -5.93
N LEU A 94 -0.11 -0.06 -5.19
CA LEU A 94 -1.37 -0.56 -4.70
C LEU A 94 -2.05 0.45 -3.77
N GLN A 95 -1.27 1.01 -2.83
CA GLN A 95 -1.78 2.00 -1.88
C GLN A 95 -2.27 3.25 -2.61
N GLU A 96 -1.52 3.73 -3.59
CA GLU A 96 -1.93 4.87 -4.41
C GLU A 96 -3.23 4.59 -5.15
N THR A 97 -3.37 3.39 -5.71
CA THR A 97 -4.58 2.99 -6.43
C THR A 97 -5.78 2.93 -5.49
N LYS A 98 -5.61 2.34 -4.30
CA LYS A 98 -6.70 2.18 -3.34
C LYS A 98 -7.07 3.49 -2.65
N MET A 99 -6.08 4.33 -2.38
CA MET A 99 -6.29 5.61 -1.68
C MET A 99 -6.67 6.74 -2.64
N GLY A 100 -6.46 6.56 -3.94
CA GLY A 100 -6.75 7.57 -4.94
C GLY A 100 -8.17 8.11 -4.86
N PRO A 101 -9.21 7.26 -4.84
CA PRO A 101 -10.59 7.73 -4.73
C PRO A 101 -10.85 8.52 -3.45
N LEU A 102 -10.22 8.14 -2.33
CA LEU A 102 -10.36 8.89 -1.08
C LEU A 102 -9.68 10.25 -1.18
N THR A 103 -8.50 10.30 -1.80
CA THR A 103 -7.76 11.54 -2.02
C THR A 103 -8.53 12.47 -2.94
N GLU A 104 -9.12 11.95 -4.00
CA GLU A 104 -9.96 12.72 -4.89
C GLU A 104 -11.19 13.28 -4.18
N GLY A 105 -11.80 12.49 -3.31
CA GLY A 105 -12.92 12.94 -2.48
C GLY A 105 -12.51 14.08 -1.56
N LEU A 106 -11.33 13.96 -0.93
CA LEU A 106 -10.78 15.01 -0.10
C LEU A 106 -10.44 16.26 -0.90
N SER A 107 -9.90 16.09 -2.10
CA SER A 107 -9.61 17.22 -2.98
C SER A 107 -10.89 17.96 -3.38
N GLY A 108 -11.97 17.22 -3.64
CA GLY A 108 -13.27 17.81 -3.93
C GLY A 108 -13.80 18.64 -2.77
N LEU A 109 -13.62 18.14 -1.55
CA LEU A 109 -13.98 18.88 -0.35
C LEU A 109 -13.03 20.04 -0.08
N GLY A 110 -11.73 19.79 -0.30
CA GLY A 110 -10.69 20.79 -0.10
C GLY A 110 -10.63 21.85 -1.17
N GLY A 111 -11.30 21.64 -2.31
CA GLY A 111 -11.38 22.63 -3.37
C GLY A 111 -12.06 23.91 -2.96
N GLY A 112 -12.83 23.86 -1.87
CA GLY A 112 -13.44 25.03 -1.27
C GLY A 112 -12.53 25.76 -0.28
N ILE A 113 -11.34 25.25 -0.02
CA ILE A 113 -10.38 25.86 0.90
C ILE A 113 -9.30 26.55 0.07
N PRO A 114 -9.37 27.86 -0.08
CA PRO A 114 -8.39 28.60 -0.87
C PRO A 114 -7.01 28.48 -0.26
N GLY A 115 -6.01 28.30 -1.12
CA GLY A 115 -4.63 28.20 -0.69
C GLY A 115 -4.25 26.86 -0.11
N GLY A 116 -5.16 25.90 -0.14
CA GLY A 116 -4.90 24.55 0.34
C GLY A 116 -4.56 24.55 1.82
N LEU A 117 -3.59 23.73 2.17
CA LEU A 117 -3.12 23.66 3.54
C LEU A 117 -1.87 24.55 3.66
N PRO A 118 -1.96 25.65 4.39
CA PRO A 118 -0.81 26.52 4.55
C PRO A 118 0.35 25.78 5.22
N GLY A 119 1.52 25.97 4.72
CA GLY A 119 2.69 25.31 5.25
C GLY A 119 3.00 23.97 4.60
N LEU A 120 2.26 23.60 3.65
CA LEU A 120 2.56 22.42 2.85
C LEU A 120 3.27 22.79 1.56
#